data_cd17e377a02f89c64b5bcaa8534a4aac
#
_entry.id   cd17e377a02f89c64b5bcaa8534a4aac
#
_cell.length_a   1.000
_cell.length_b   1.000
_cell.length_c   1.000
_cell.angle_alpha   90.00
_cell.angle_beta   90.00
_cell.angle_gamma   90.00
#
_symmetry.space_group_name_H-M   'P 1'
#
loop_
_entity.id
_entity.type
_entity.pdbx_description
1 polymer ?
#
loop_
_entity_poly.entity_id
_entity_poly.type
_entity_poly.pdbx_seq_one_letter_code
_entity_poly.pdbx_strand_id
1 'polypeptide(L)'
;MTWNLRRQGGLTLVELMVALTLGLLLSGMIVGIFVSNHQSYRIQNALARIQESGRFGLEFMGRDIRGASFLGSCQPAGDIHRVTNTLSSGYFANVAVGVEGFDAGGTDDWEPALDSSISDESPTDGSDILTLRLAGDGVPVETPYMDDPSAAIQVQADDRFKQGNIAVVCDASAAAIFQITSISSGSLVHGKNLGKKFGAGAEIFTFSTKSYFVATSQSGSGTSLWVKVDDADPVELVEDVERMQIEYGLSPGNEDQSADRYVAAPDVDDWARVVAVRLHLLIASGEPGLRSDGAQSMTFNDNDKDTPPLPSSTRIRKTFTSVINLRNRVP
;
A
#
# COMPACT_ATOMS: atom_id res chain seq x y z
N MET A 1 68.33 48.15 23.59
CA MET A 1 67.03 47.70 23.14
C MET A 1 65.98 48.44 23.93
N THR A 2 65.43 49.53 23.36
CA THR A 2 64.39 50.37 24.00
C THR A 2 63.00 49.92 23.58
N TRP A 3 62.23 49.35 24.51
CA TRP A 3 60.86 48.98 24.34
C TRP A 3 60.01 50.29 24.35
N ASN A 4 59.43 50.64 23.21
CA ASN A 4 58.42 51.68 23.11
C ASN A 4 57.08 51.18 23.71
N LEU A 5 56.81 51.55 24.93
CA LEU A 5 55.50 51.42 25.55
C LEU A 5 54.54 52.36 24.82
N ARG A 6 53.70 51.78 23.91
CA ARG A 6 52.56 52.52 23.34
C ARG A 6 51.61 52.87 24.47
N ARG A 7 51.33 54.16 24.65
CA ARG A 7 50.31 54.66 25.57
C ARG A 7 48.95 54.08 25.13
N GLN A 8 48.31 53.31 25.98
CA GLN A 8 46.92 52.87 25.81
C GLN A 8 46.05 54.13 26.00
N GLY A 9 45.41 54.58 24.94
CA GLY A 9 44.32 55.57 25.01
C GLY A 9 43.07 54.92 25.62
N GLY A 10 42.49 55.54 26.62
CA GLY A 10 41.21 55.09 27.21
C GLY A 10 40.10 55.21 26.20
N LEU A 11 39.18 54.23 26.15
CA LEU A 11 37.96 54.28 25.37
C LEU A 11 37.02 55.35 25.87
N THR A 12 36.46 56.10 24.94
CA THR A 12 35.41 57.08 25.30
C THR A 12 34.07 56.39 25.57
N LEU A 13 33.21 56.99 26.38
CA LEU A 13 31.89 56.43 26.67
C LEU A 13 31.03 56.30 25.39
N VAL A 14 31.17 57.22 24.44
CA VAL A 14 30.49 57.18 23.14
C VAL A 14 30.98 55.99 22.27
N GLU A 15 32.25 55.74 22.26
CA GLU A 15 32.86 54.61 21.57
C GLU A 15 32.38 53.26 22.07
N LEU A 16 32.20 53.14 23.42
CA LEU A 16 31.63 51.99 24.04
C LEU A 16 30.15 51.83 23.67
N MET A 17 29.37 52.91 23.68
CA MET A 17 27.96 52.87 23.31
C MET A 17 27.77 52.45 21.84
N VAL A 18 28.56 53.00 20.94
CA VAL A 18 28.55 52.62 19.50
C VAL A 18 28.94 51.17 19.32
N ALA A 19 30.01 50.71 19.98
CA ALA A 19 30.42 49.30 19.92
C ALA A 19 29.33 48.34 20.42
N LEU A 20 28.65 48.65 21.53
CA LEU A 20 27.57 47.85 22.06
C LEU A 20 26.35 47.82 21.12
N THR A 21 25.94 48.95 20.57
CA THR A 21 24.81 49.00 19.62
C THR A 21 25.11 48.21 18.35
N LEU A 22 26.29 48.36 17.76
CA LEU A 22 26.72 47.59 16.60
C LEU A 22 26.81 46.09 16.92
N GLY A 23 27.35 45.76 18.10
CA GLY A 23 27.40 44.35 18.59
C GLY A 23 26.04 43.71 18.74
N LEU A 24 25.06 44.43 19.32
CA LEU A 24 23.69 43.99 19.43
C LEU A 24 23.00 43.81 18.07
N LEU A 25 23.19 44.73 17.13
CA LEU A 25 22.65 44.62 15.77
C LEU A 25 23.23 43.38 15.04
N LEU A 26 24.52 43.18 15.11
CA LEU A 26 25.19 42.02 14.50
C LEU A 26 24.71 40.71 15.14
N SER A 27 24.60 40.66 16.46
CA SER A 27 24.08 39.49 17.17
C SER A 27 22.63 39.18 16.76
N GLY A 28 21.77 40.21 16.64
CA GLY A 28 20.39 40.04 16.16
C GLY A 28 20.31 39.47 14.73
N MET A 29 21.18 39.93 13.84
CA MET A 29 21.26 39.42 12.46
C MET A 29 21.71 37.96 12.44
N ILE A 30 22.73 37.57 13.24
CA ILE A 30 23.23 36.21 13.34
C ILE A 30 22.13 35.28 13.84
N VAL A 31 21.39 35.65 14.88
CA VAL A 31 20.26 34.88 15.41
C VAL A 31 19.18 34.70 14.34
N GLY A 32 18.84 35.76 13.58
CA GLY A 32 17.90 35.69 12.49
C GLY A 32 18.31 34.69 11.39
N ILE A 33 19.58 34.71 10.99
CA ILE A 33 20.14 33.75 10.00
C ILE A 33 20.08 32.31 10.57
N PHE A 34 20.44 32.12 11.84
CA PHE A 34 20.38 30.81 12.48
C PHE A 34 18.97 30.23 12.50
N VAL A 35 17.97 31.01 12.91
CA VAL A 35 16.57 30.59 12.94
C VAL A 35 16.08 30.25 11.54
N SER A 36 16.36 31.07 10.53
CA SER A 36 16.00 30.82 9.13
C SER A 36 16.63 29.55 8.57
N ASN A 37 17.92 29.33 8.86
CA ASN A 37 18.61 28.11 8.43
C ASN A 37 18.03 26.87 9.10
N HIS A 38 17.74 26.94 10.40
CA HIS A 38 17.13 25.83 11.13
C HIS A 38 15.73 25.49 10.57
N GLN A 39 14.92 26.49 10.27
CA GLN A 39 13.61 26.27 9.65
C GLN A 39 13.75 25.65 8.26
N SER A 40 14.68 26.14 7.43
CA SER A 40 14.97 25.59 6.10
C SER A 40 15.40 24.12 6.17
N TYR A 41 16.24 23.78 7.14
CA TYR A 41 16.68 22.41 7.39
C TYR A 41 15.50 21.49 7.77
N ARG A 42 14.61 21.92 8.65
CA ARG A 42 13.41 21.17 9.03
C ARG A 42 12.50 20.92 7.83
N ILE A 43 12.26 21.94 7.00
CA ILE A 43 11.45 21.80 5.79
C ILE A 43 12.08 20.82 4.80
N GLN A 44 13.39 20.90 4.57
CA GLN A 44 14.10 19.98 3.67
C GLN A 44 14.03 18.53 4.15
N ASN A 45 14.23 18.29 5.45
CA ASN A 45 14.08 16.96 6.04
C ASN A 45 12.66 16.42 5.92
N ALA A 46 11.66 17.25 6.18
CA ALA A 46 10.25 16.85 6.02
C ALA A 46 9.93 16.48 4.58
N LEU A 47 10.38 17.28 3.60
CA LEU A 47 10.18 16.98 2.18
C LEU A 47 10.90 15.71 1.74
N ALA A 48 12.10 15.45 2.25
CA ALA A 48 12.84 14.22 1.97
C ALA A 48 12.07 12.98 2.48
N ARG A 49 11.57 13.02 3.71
CA ARG A 49 10.74 11.94 4.29
C ARG A 49 9.45 11.73 3.50
N ILE A 50 8.72 12.79 3.16
CA ILE A 50 7.51 12.71 2.34
C ILE A 50 7.80 12.02 0.99
N GLN A 51 8.93 12.36 0.34
CA GLN A 51 9.30 11.75 -0.94
C GLN A 51 9.67 10.27 -0.79
N GLU A 52 10.37 9.90 0.27
CA GLU A 52 10.73 8.52 0.58
C GLU A 52 9.48 7.68 0.87
N SER A 53 8.60 8.16 1.77
CA SER A 53 7.33 7.51 2.12
C SER A 53 6.44 7.32 0.89
N GLY A 54 6.31 8.37 0.05
CA GLY A 54 5.48 8.31 -1.15
C GLY A 54 6.00 7.30 -2.17
N ARG A 55 7.30 7.29 -2.41
CA ARG A 55 7.92 6.30 -3.30
C ARG A 55 7.78 4.89 -2.77
N PHE A 56 8.03 4.68 -1.48
CA PHE A 56 7.93 3.37 -0.83
C PHE A 56 6.49 2.82 -0.90
N GLY A 57 5.49 3.64 -0.53
CA GLY A 57 4.08 3.24 -0.59
C GLY A 57 3.64 2.84 -1.99
N LEU A 58 3.95 3.67 -3.01
CA LEU A 58 3.63 3.36 -4.40
C LEU A 58 4.36 2.13 -4.93
N GLU A 59 5.62 1.92 -4.57
CA GLU A 59 6.41 0.76 -5.03
C GLU A 59 5.90 -0.53 -4.39
N PHE A 60 5.59 -0.50 -3.08
CA PHE A 60 5.09 -1.64 -2.34
C PHE A 60 3.72 -2.10 -2.87
N MET A 61 2.75 -1.19 -2.92
CA MET A 61 1.43 -1.48 -3.50
C MET A 61 1.53 -1.84 -4.98
N GLY A 62 2.39 -1.16 -5.73
CA GLY A 62 2.57 -1.38 -7.15
C GLY A 62 3.08 -2.77 -7.51
N ARG A 63 3.85 -3.40 -6.64
CA ARG A 63 4.26 -4.81 -6.81
C ARG A 63 3.06 -5.74 -6.71
N ASP A 64 2.25 -5.57 -5.67
CA ASP A 64 1.10 -6.42 -5.43
C ASP A 64 -0.02 -6.18 -6.46
N ILE A 65 -0.26 -4.94 -6.88
CA ILE A 65 -1.20 -4.61 -7.96
C ILE A 65 -0.81 -5.31 -9.26
N ARG A 66 0.49 -5.28 -9.64
CA ARG A 66 0.95 -6.00 -10.85
C ARG A 66 0.74 -7.50 -10.75
N GLY A 67 0.87 -8.07 -9.55
CA GLY A 67 0.67 -9.49 -9.28
C GLY A 67 -0.80 -9.89 -9.07
N ALA A 68 -1.70 -8.93 -8.91
CA ALA A 68 -3.11 -9.22 -8.66
C ALA A 68 -3.73 -10.04 -9.80
N SER A 69 -4.73 -10.85 -9.47
CA SER A 69 -5.36 -11.81 -10.39
C SER A 69 -4.44 -12.93 -10.87
N PHE A 70 -3.21 -13.03 -10.37
CA PHE A 70 -2.34 -14.15 -10.69
C PHE A 70 -2.75 -15.37 -9.88
N LEU A 71 -3.12 -16.43 -10.55
CA LEU A 71 -3.46 -17.73 -9.98
C LEU A 71 -2.34 -18.78 -10.18
N GLY A 72 -1.11 -18.30 -10.31
CA GLY A 72 0.06 -19.13 -10.60
C GLY A 72 0.24 -19.40 -12.09
N SER A 73 1.14 -20.31 -12.44
CA SER A 73 1.33 -20.82 -13.79
C SER A 73 0.09 -21.55 -14.36
N CYS A 74 -0.94 -21.62 -13.53
CA CYS A 74 -2.25 -22.17 -13.80
C CYS A 74 -3.14 -21.29 -14.66
N GLN A 75 -2.68 -20.12 -15.06
CA GLN A 75 -3.46 -19.25 -15.93
C GLN A 75 -3.48 -19.84 -17.32
N PRO A 76 -4.65 -20.21 -17.83
CA PRO A 76 -4.75 -20.87 -19.11
C PRO A 76 -4.46 -19.89 -20.25
N ALA A 77 -3.54 -20.23 -21.07
CA ALA A 77 -3.48 -19.72 -22.42
C ALA A 77 -4.66 -20.33 -23.21
N GLY A 78 -5.80 -19.67 -23.23
CA GLY A 78 -6.99 -20.13 -23.98
C GLY A 78 -7.80 -21.21 -23.25
N ASP A 79 -9.09 -21.15 -23.43
CA ASP A 79 -10.15 -22.10 -23.06
C ASP A 79 -9.77 -23.20 -22.06
N ILE A 80 -9.75 -22.86 -20.81
CA ILE A 80 -9.57 -23.85 -19.82
C ILE A 80 -10.42 -23.55 -18.69
N HIS A 81 -10.83 -24.34 -18.07
CA HIS A 81 -10.37 -25.47 -17.35
C HIS A 81 -11.24 -25.58 -16.13
N ARG A 82 -11.39 -26.66 -15.63
CA ARG A 82 -12.02 -26.87 -14.36
C ARG A 82 -11.21 -26.20 -13.26
N VAL A 83 -11.63 -25.03 -12.79
CA VAL A 83 -11.21 -24.53 -11.50
C VAL A 83 -12.16 -25.10 -10.46
N THR A 84 -11.66 -26.00 -9.61
CA THR A 84 -12.39 -26.54 -8.47
C THR A 84 -12.13 -25.63 -7.27
N ASN A 85 -13.09 -24.82 -6.89
CA ASN A 85 -13.01 -24.04 -5.65
C ASN A 85 -13.69 -24.84 -4.53
N THR A 86 -12.91 -25.23 -3.51
CA THR A 86 -13.40 -26.00 -2.36
C THR A 86 -13.57 -25.16 -1.10
N LEU A 87 -13.33 -23.84 -1.20
CA LEU A 87 -13.45 -22.94 -0.07
C LEU A 87 -14.91 -22.71 0.30
N SER A 88 -15.17 -22.50 1.58
CA SER A 88 -16.43 -21.93 2.04
C SER A 88 -16.52 -20.44 1.63
N SER A 89 -17.73 -19.93 1.49
CA SER A 89 -17.94 -18.49 1.23
C SER A 89 -17.32 -17.63 2.34
N GLY A 90 -16.65 -16.54 1.98
CA GLY A 90 -16.05 -15.60 2.90
C GLY A 90 -15.23 -14.56 2.13
N TYR A 91 -14.98 -13.43 2.75
CA TYR A 91 -14.25 -12.32 2.14
C TYR A 91 -12.87 -12.75 1.60
N PHE A 92 -12.09 -13.44 2.43
CA PHE A 92 -10.75 -13.93 2.04
C PHE A 92 -10.79 -15.12 1.07
N ALA A 93 -11.93 -15.79 0.97
CA ALA A 93 -12.12 -16.94 0.08
C ALA A 93 -12.69 -16.59 -1.30
N ASN A 94 -12.93 -15.29 -1.57
CA ASN A 94 -13.44 -14.80 -2.86
C ASN A 94 -12.33 -14.73 -3.91
N VAL A 95 -11.90 -15.87 -4.40
CA VAL A 95 -10.80 -15.98 -5.38
C VAL A 95 -11.21 -15.58 -6.81
N ALA A 96 -12.50 -15.37 -7.07
CA ALA A 96 -13.00 -15.01 -8.38
C ALA A 96 -12.68 -13.56 -8.77
N VAL A 97 -12.51 -12.68 -7.77
CA VAL A 97 -12.22 -11.25 -7.95
C VAL A 97 -10.80 -10.96 -7.51
N GLY A 98 -9.90 -10.80 -8.44
CA GLY A 98 -8.48 -10.57 -8.14
C GLY A 98 -8.16 -9.15 -7.68
N VAL A 99 -8.99 -8.16 -8.06
CA VAL A 99 -8.91 -6.75 -7.63
C VAL A 99 -10.31 -6.32 -7.24
N GLU A 100 -10.44 -5.72 -6.07
CA GLU A 100 -11.69 -5.18 -5.55
C GLU A 100 -11.39 -3.87 -4.82
N GLY A 101 -12.23 -2.88 -5.00
CA GLY A 101 -12.08 -1.58 -4.38
C GLY A 101 -13.32 -1.14 -3.65
N PHE A 102 -13.11 -0.23 -2.72
CA PHE A 102 -14.17 0.39 -1.94
C PHE A 102 -13.90 1.89 -1.91
N ASP A 103 -14.83 2.64 -2.47
CA ASP A 103 -14.77 4.09 -2.56
C ASP A 103 -15.34 4.71 -1.28
N ALA A 104 -14.66 5.69 -0.73
CA ALA A 104 -15.05 6.30 0.53
C ALA A 104 -15.87 7.56 0.30
N GLY A 105 -17.20 7.48 0.48
CA GLY A 105 -18.10 8.61 0.31
C GLY A 105 -18.14 9.61 1.46
N GLY A 106 -18.21 9.15 2.70
CA GLY A 106 -18.41 10.01 3.85
C GLY A 106 -17.88 9.41 5.14
N THR A 107 -18.58 9.66 6.23
CA THR A 107 -18.25 9.10 7.54
C THR A 107 -18.77 7.68 7.62
N ASP A 108 -17.89 6.71 7.87
CA ASP A 108 -18.20 5.27 7.92
C ASP A 108 -18.98 4.75 6.68
N ASP A 109 -18.77 5.39 5.52
CA ASP A 109 -19.51 5.12 4.29
C ASP A 109 -18.56 4.72 3.17
N TRP A 110 -18.61 3.46 2.77
CA TRP A 110 -17.87 2.90 1.63
C TRP A 110 -18.82 2.21 0.66
N GLU A 111 -18.60 2.42 -0.61
CA GLU A 111 -19.34 1.75 -1.68
C GLU A 111 -18.37 0.96 -2.58
N PRO A 112 -18.57 -0.38 -2.75
CA PRO A 112 -19.52 -1.23 -2.03
C PRO A 112 -19.29 -1.27 -0.51
N ALA A 113 -20.30 -1.71 0.26
CA ALA A 113 -20.17 -1.84 1.72
C ALA A 113 -19.03 -2.77 2.13
N LEU A 114 -18.28 -2.38 3.17
CA LEU A 114 -17.16 -3.18 3.66
C LEU A 114 -17.60 -4.48 4.31
N ASP A 115 -16.80 -5.53 4.13
CA ASP A 115 -16.87 -6.71 4.98
C ASP A 115 -16.37 -6.40 6.40
N SER A 116 -16.94 -7.05 7.42
CA SER A 116 -16.55 -6.86 8.82
C SER A 116 -15.07 -7.08 9.07
N SER A 117 -14.45 -7.98 8.31
CA SER A 117 -13.01 -8.25 8.38
C SER A 117 -12.14 -7.02 8.11
N ILE A 118 -12.67 -5.99 7.45
CA ILE A 118 -11.97 -4.74 7.15
C ILE A 118 -12.54 -3.58 7.96
N SER A 119 -13.87 -3.47 8.12
CA SER A 119 -14.49 -2.38 8.89
C SER A 119 -14.06 -2.39 10.36
N ASP A 120 -13.82 -3.58 10.94
CA ASP A 120 -13.34 -3.72 12.32
C ASP A 120 -11.93 -3.13 12.55
N GLU A 121 -11.15 -2.92 11.48
CA GLU A 121 -9.83 -2.28 11.53
C GLU A 121 -9.92 -0.74 11.59
N SER A 122 -11.12 -0.18 11.59
CA SER A 122 -11.39 1.26 11.70
C SER A 122 -10.65 2.10 10.65
N PRO A 123 -10.86 1.83 9.35
CA PRO A 123 -10.26 2.62 8.29
C PRO A 123 -10.71 4.10 8.38
N THR A 124 -9.84 5.00 7.92
CA THR A 124 -10.07 6.45 7.99
C THR A 124 -11.10 6.89 6.95
N ASP A 125 -12.10 7.66 7.39
CA ASP A 125 -13.12 8.28 6.54
C ASP A 125 -12.53 9.04 5.34
N GLY A 126 -13.19 8.92 4.20
CA GLY A 126 -12.77 9.58 2.96
C GLY A 126 -11.47 9.04 2.38
N SER A 127 -11.05 7.84 2.76
CA SER A 127 -9.92 7.12 2.18
C SER A 127 -10.38 5.79 1.62
N ASP A 128 -10.09 5.54 0.35
CA ASP A 128 -10.46 4.32 -0.34
C ASP A 128 -9.71 3.11 0.19
N ILE A 129 -10.25 1.93 -0.09
CA ILE A 129 -9.65 0.66 0.28
C ILE A 129 -9.43 -0.18 -0.98
N LEU A 130 -8.26 -0.82 -1.06
CA LEU A 130 -7.89 -1.70 -2.16
C LEU A 130 -7.66 -3.11 -1.65
N THR A 131 -8.39 -4.06 -2.19
CA THR A 131 -8.18 -5.48 -1.93
C THR A 131 -7.65 -6.18 -3.17
N LEU A 132 -6.56 -6.87 -2.99
CA LEU A 132 -5.83 -7.61 -4.02
C LEU A 132 -5.79 -9.08 -3.64
N ARG A 133 -6.05 -9.96 -4.60
CA ARG A 133 -5.96 -11.40 -4.43
C ARG A 133 -4.97 -11.96 -5.43
N LEU A 134 -3.98 -12.67 -4.93
CA LEU A 134 -2.84 -13.11 -5.73
C LEU A 134 -2.24 -14.42 -5.21
N ALA A 135 -1.73 -15.23 -6.12
CA ALA A 135 -0.89 -16.36 -5.78
C ALA A 135 0.58 -15.91 -5.58
N GLY A 136 1.25 -16.55 -4.67
CA GLY A 136 2.69 -16.40 -4.44
C GLY A 136 3.54 -17.19 -5.46
N ASP A 137 4.79 -17.47 -5.09
CA ASP A 137 5.68 -18.29 -5.93
C ASP A 137 5.29 -19.76 -5.87
N GLY A 138 5.36 -20.45 -7.04
CA GLY A 138 5.04 -21.85 -7.18
C GLY A 138 6.10 -22.78 -6.62
N VAL A 139 5.66 -23.93 -6.10
CA VAL A 139 6.49 -25.04 -5.66
C VAL A 139 6.03 -26.31 -6.40
N PRO A 140 6.94 -27.09 -6.99
CA PRO A 140 6.57 -28.33 -7.64
C PRO A 140 5.93 -29.34 -6.68
N VAL A 141 4.93 -30.05 -7.16
CA VAL A 141 4.37 -31.21 -6.45
C VAL A 141 5.35 -32.38 -6.56
N GLU A 142 5.69 -32.99 -5.43
CA GLU A 142 6.67 -34.07 -5.32
C GLU A 142 6.02 -35.44 -5.07
N THR A 143 6.84 -36.46 -5.18
CA THR A 143 6.45 -37.86 -4.83
C THR A 143 6.40 -38.05 -3.30
N PRO A 144 5.46 -38.87 -2.81
CA PRO A 144 4.44 -39.63 -3.53
C PRO A 144 3.33 -38.72 -4.06
N TYR A 145 2.97 -38.88 -5.34
CA TYR A 145 1.85 -38.13 -5.91
C TYR A 145 0.51 -38.58 -5.38
N MET A 146 -0.51 -37.73 -5.54
CA MET A 146 -1.88 -38.05 -5.11
C MET A 146 -2.38 -39.35 -5.78
N ASP A 147 -2.81 -40.29 -5.01
CA ASP A 147 -3.47 -41.53 -5.46
C ASP A 147 -5.00 -41.36 -5.55
N ASP A 148 -5.55 -40.37 -4.89
CA ASP A 148 -6.96 -40.01 -4.88
C ASP A 148 -7.09 -38.45 -4.87
N PRO A 149 -8.15 -37.86 -5.47
CA PRO A 149 -8.37 -36.39 -5.45
C PRO A 149 -8.55 -35.78 -4.04
N SER A 150 -8.71 -36.60 -3.01
CA SER A 150 -8.77 -36.18 -1.60
C SER A 150 -7.48 -36.46 -0.83
N ALA A 151 -6.47 -37.08 -1.49
CA ALA A 151 -5.19 -37.36 -0.87
C ALA A 151 -4.38 -36.09 -0.64
N ALA A 152 -3.47 -36.11 0.35
CA ALA A 152 -2.57 -35.00 0.62
C ALA A 152 -1.63 -34.75 -0.56
N ILE A 153 -1.25 -33.48 -0.75
CA ILE A 153 -0.28 -33.04 -1.76
C ILE A 153 1.10 -33.02 -1.12
N GLN A 154 2.07 -33.67 -1.74
CA GLN A 154 3.44 -33.67 -1.26
C GLN A 154 4.25 -32.58 -1.97
N VAL A 155 4.97 -31.77 -1.19
CA VAL A 155 5.91 -30.77 -1.66
C VAL A 155 7.20 -30.84 -0.86
N GLN A 156 8.27 -30.22 -1.34
CA GLN A 156 9.41 -29.96 -0.48
C GLN A 156 8.96 -29.11 0.72
N ALA A 157 9.46 -29.44 1.92
CA ALA A 157 9.10 -28.68 3.12
C ALA A 157 9.41 -27.19 2.94
N ASP A 158 8.40 -26.36 3.12
CA ASP A 158 8.48 -24.93 2.85
C ASP A 158 7.65 -24.16 3.88
N ASP A 159 8.27 -23.24 4.60
CA ASP A 159 7.67 -22.46 5.68
C ASP A 159 6.61 -21.45 5.17
N ARG A 160 6.49 -21.25 3.87
CA ARG A 160 5.43 -20.43 3.26
C ARG A 160 4.05 -21.05 3.40
N PHE A 161 3.97 -22.38 3.42
CA PHE A 161 2.70 -23.08 3.65
C PHE A 161 2.47 -23.27 5.14
N LYS A 162 1.32 -22.81 5.62
CA LYS A 162 0.88 -22.94 7.01
C LYS A 162 -0.53 -23.52 7.08
N GLN A 163 -0.84 -24.18 8.18
CA GLN A 163 -2.21 -24.58 8.46
C GLN A 163 -3.13 -23.35 8.47
N GLY A 164 -4.28 -23.46 7.84
CA GLY A 164 -5.23 -22.36 7.68
C GLY A 164 -5.04 -21.54 6.39
N ASN A 165 -3.85 -21.53 5.78
CA ASN A 165 -3.63 -20.80 4.53
C ASN A 165 -4.45 -21.39 3.38
N ILE A 166 -4.81 -20.52 2.45
CA ILE A 166 -5.37 -20.90 1.16
C ILE A 166 -4.22 -21.22 0.19
N ALA A 167 -4.39 -22.26 -0.58
CA ALA A 167 -3.45 -22.67 -1.62
C ALA A 167 -4.17 -22.97 -2.93
N VAL A 168 -3.44 -22.78 -4.02
CA VAL A 168 -3.86 -23.13 -5.39
C VAL A 168 -2.89 -24.19 -5.90
N VAL A 169 -3.40 -25.34 -6.31
CA VAL A 169 -2.63 -26.35 -7.04
C VAL A 169 -3.12 -26.42 -8.47
N CYS A 170 -2.21 -26.54 -9.41
CA CYS A 170 -2.59 -26.67 -10.81
C CYS A 170 -1.58 -27.44 -11.65
N ASP A 171 -2.06 -27.86 -12.81
CA ASP A 171 -1.26 -28.32 -13.93
C ASP A 171 -1.84 -27.77 -15.25
N ALA A 172 -1.32 -28.20 -16.38
CA ALA A 172 -1.76 -27.75 -17.69
C ALA A 172 -3.25 -28.01 -18.02
N SER A 173 -4.00 -28.72 -17.18
CA SER A 173 -5.38 -29.13 -17.45
C SER A 173 -6.43 -28.66 -16.45
N ALA A 174 -6.04 -28.37 -15.23
CA ALA A 174 -6.98 -27.96 -14.17
C ALA A 174 -6.27 -27.27 -13.02
N ALA A 175 -7.03 -26.49 -12.28
CA ALA A 175 -6.63 -25.88 -11.01
C ALA A 175 -7.62 -26.26 -9.90
N ALA A 176 -7.12 -26.34 -8.67
CA ALA A 176 -7.96 -26.48 -7.49
C ALA A 176 -7.50 -25.50 -6.39
N ILE A 177 -8.47 -24.89 -5.74
CA ILE A 177 -8.27 -23.94 -4.66
C ILE A 177 -8.81 -24.55 -3.39
N PHE A 178 -8.00 -24.58 -2.36
CA PHE A 178 -8.35 -25.25 -1.10
C PHE A 178 -7.67 -24.61 0.11
N GLN A 179 -8.19 -24.90 1.29
CA GLN A 179 -7.57 -24.53 2.55
C GLN A 179 -6.71 -25.68 3.07
N ILE A 180 -5.51 -25.39 3.52
CA ILE A 180 -4.61 -26.34 4.15
C ILE A 180 -5.12 -26.61 5.57
N THR A 181 -5.56 -27.84 5.84
CA THR A 181 -6.10 -28.24 7.15
C THR A 181 -5.03 -28.73 8.11
N SER A 182 -3.95 -29.32 7.60
CA SER A 182 -2.76 -29.66 8.39
C SER A 182 -1.54 -29.83 7.50
N ILE A 183 -0.35 -29.72 8.10
CA ILE A 183 0.94 -29.89 7.41
C ILE A 183 1.82 -30.81 8.26
N SER A 184 2.47 -31.78 7.60
CA SER A 184 3.46 -32.65 8.22
C SER A 184 4.54 -33.02 7.19
N SER A 185 5.79 -32.64 7.45
CA SER A 185 6.97 -33.00 6.63
C SER A 185 6.75 -32.79 5.12
N GLY A 186 6.18 -31.62 4.74
CA GLY A 186 5.90 -31.30 3.34
C GLY A 186 4.61 -31.90 2.78
N SER A 187 3.89 -32.69 3.55
CA SER A 187 2.56 -33.20 3.20
C SER A 187 1.50 -32.17 3.56
N LEU A 188 0.83 -31.61 2.56
CA LEU A 188 -0.24 -30.62 2.70
C LEU A 188 -1.58 -31.35 2.64
N VAL A 189 -2.28 -31.38 3.77
CA VAL A 189 -3.60 -32.03 3.88
C VAL A 189 -4.70 -31.01 3.64
N HIS A 190 -5.72 -31.42 2.90
CA HIS A 190 -6.94 -30.64 2.63
C HIS A 190 -8.18 -31.48 2.90
N GLY A 191 -9.23 -30.86 3.41
CA GLY A 191 -10.44 -31.57 3.83
C GLY A 191 -11.46 -31.84 2.73
N LYS A 192 -11.12 -31.62 1.45
CA LYS A 192 -12.07 -31.66 0.34
C LYS A 192 -11.49 -32.39 -0.87
N ASN A 193 -12.39 -32.89 -1.73
CA ASN A 193 -12.02 -33.47 -3.02
C ASN A 193 -11.67 -32.35 -4.02
N LEU A 194 -10.48 -32.38 -4.60
CA LEU A 194 -9.97 -31.37 -5.54
C LEU A 194 -10.43 -31.60 -6.99
N GLY A 195 -11.29 -32.57 -7.22
CA GLY A 195 -11.87 -32.88 -8.54
C GLY A 195 -10.94 -33.66 -9.46
N LYS A 196 -9.64 -33.72 -9.14
CA LYS A 196 -8.62 -34.41 -9.93
C LYS A 196 -7.40 -34.74 -9.05
N LYS A 197 -6.58 -35.69 -9.51
CA LYS A 197 -5.27 -35.99 -8.93
C LYS A 197 -4.21 -35.07 -9.57
N PHE A 198 -3.42 -34.39 -8.76
CA PHE A 198 -2.27 -33.60 -9.20
C PHE A 198 -0.99 -34.38 -8.95
N GLY A 199 -0.12 -34.42 -9.96
CA GLY A 199 1.10 -35.23 -9.95
C GLY A 199 2.26 -34.52 -10.64
N ALA A 200 3.08 -35.28 -11.38
CA ALA A 200 4.23 -34.75 -12.07
C ALA A 200 3.88 -33.55 -12.98
N GLY A 201 4.61 -32.46 -12.84
CA GLY A 201 4.38 -31.22 -13.57
C GLY A 201 3.30 -30.32 -13.00
N ALA A 202 2.65 -30.70 -11.89
CA ALA A 202 1.80 -29.81 -11.13
C ALA A 202 2.63 -28.92 -10.19
N GLU A 203 2.16 -27.70 -10.00
CA GLU A 203 2.71 -26.73 -9.04
C GLU A 203 1.66 -26.29 -8.04
N ILE A 204 2.10 -25.96 -6.84
CA ILE A 204 1.25 -25.41 -5.79
C ILE A 204 1.74 -24.03 -5.39
N PHE A 205 0.81 -23.11 -5.15
CA PHE A 205 1.03 -21.72 -4.81
C PHE A 205 0.32 -21.40 -3.51
N THR A 206 0.93 -20.58 -2.66
CA THR A 206 0.17 -19.90 -1.61
C THR A 206 -0.75 -18.87 -2.26
N PHE A 207 -1.94 -18.71 -1.73
CA PHE A 207 -2.87 -17.69 -2.18
C PHE A 207 -3.18 -16.76 -1.01
N SER A 208 -3.12 -15.47 -1.24
CA SER A 208 -3.38 -14.47 -0.20
C SER A 208 -4.28 -13.35 -0.69
N THR A 209 -5.09 -12.86 0.24
CA THR A 209 -5.88 -11.63 0.09
C THR A 209 -5.19 -10.54 0.87
N LYS A 210 -4.86 -9.42 0.21
CA LYS A 210 -4.22 -8.25 0.82
C LYS A 210 -5.13 -7.05 0.69
N SER A 211 -5.52 -6.47 1.82
CA SER A 211 -6.33 -5.26 1.86
C SER A 211 -5.49 -4.09 2.37
N TYR A 212 -5.40 -3.06 1.55
CA TYR A 212 -4.70 -1.81 1.84
C TYR A 212 -5.71 -0.75 2.25
N PHE A 213 -5.45 -0.08 3.35
CA PHE A 213 -6.31 0.99 3.88
C PHE A 213 -5.48 1.99 4.69
N VAL A 214 -6.05 3.17 4.92
CA VAL A 214 -5.47 4.17 5.81
C VAL A 214 -6.19 4.10 7.15
N ALA A 215 -5.46 4.06 8.24
CA ALA A 215 -6.00 4.05 9.59
C ALA A 215 -5.07 4.81 10.55
N THR A 216 -5.49 4.98 11.81
CA THR A 216 -4.67 5.62 12.85
C THR A 216 -3.30 4.94 12.94
N SER A 217 -2.23 5.73 12.98
CA SER A 217 -0.86 5.22 13.13
C SER A 217 -0.68 4.48 14.45
N GLN A 218 0.20 3.49 14.47
CA GLN A 218 0.58 2.74 15.68
C GLN A 218 1.16 3.65 16.78
N SER A 219 1.75 4.77 16.38
CA SER A 219 2.21 5.81 17.32
C SER A 219 1.05 6.57 18.01
N GLY A 220 -0.19 6.39 17.56
CA GLY A 220 -1.38 7.12 18.04
C GLY A 220 -1.44 8.57 17.57
N SER A 221 -0.55 9.01 16.70
CA SER A 221 -0.49 10.38 16.17
C SER A 221 -0.54 10.38 14.65
N GLY A 222 -1.61 10.89 14.08
CA GLY A 222 -1.81 10.90 12.61
C GLY A 222 -2.32 9.57 12.08
N THR A 223 -2.20 9.40 10.78
CA THR A 223 -2.67 8.24 10.04
C THR A 223 -1.55 7.61 9.23
N SER A 224 -1.68 6.34 8.92
CA SER A 224 -0.69 5.55 8.19
C SER A 224 -1.37 4.64 7.17
N LEU A 225 -0.62 4.23 6.16
CA LEU A 225 -1.02 3.16 5.25
C LEU A 225 -0.77 1.81 5.93
N TRP A 226 -1.80 0.97 5.96
CA TRP A 226 -1.77 -0.37 6.53
C TRP A 226 -2.02 -1.43 5.46
N VAL A 227 -1.57 -2.63 5.72
CA VAL A 227 -1.95 -3.83 4.96
C VAL A 227 -2.42 -4.92 5.91
N LYS A 228 -3.58 -5.50 5.62
CA LYS A 228 -4.08 -6.73 6.22
C LYS A 228 -3.89 -7.86 5.23
N VAL A 229 -3.27 -8.95 5.66
CA VAL A 229 -3.03 -10.14 4.84
C VAL A 229 -3.86 -11.28 5.40
N ASP A 230 -4.83 -11.72 4.63
CA ASP A 230 -5.81 -12.73 5.04
C ASP A 230 -6.49 -12.32 6.36
N ASP A 231 -6.66 -13.23 7.30
CA ASP A 231 -7.24 -12.98 8.62
C ASP A 231 -6.19 -12.63 9.71
N ALA A 232 -4.98 -12.24 9.30
CA ALA A 232 -3.94 -11.80 10.23
C ALA A 232 -4.16 -10.36 10.70
N ASP A 233 -3.52 -10.00 11.82
CA ASP A 233 -3.49 -8.61 12.28
C ASP A 233 -2.85 -7.70 11.22
N PRO A 234 -3.37 -6.49 11.00
CA PRO A 234 -2.83 -5.57 10.03
C PRO A 234 -1.43 -5.07 10.42
N VAL A 235 -0.62 -4.78 9.41
CA VAL A 235 0.75 -4.27 9.56
C VAL A 235 0.83 -2.86 9.01
N GLU A 236 1.36 -1.93 9.79
CA GLU A 236 1.65 -0.57 9.37
C GLU A 236 2.81 -0.55 8.37
N LEU A 237 2.59 0.06 7.19
CA LEU A 237 3.58 0.10 6.11
C LEU A 237 4.27 1.45 5.98
N VAL A 238 3.49 2.53 6.00
CA VAL A 238 3.99 3.88 5.73
C VAL A 238 3.28 4.87 6.64
N GLU A 239 4.05 5.55 7.47
CA GLU A 239 3.56 6.62 8.34
C GLU A 239 3.19 7.88 7.54
N ASP A 240 2.39 8.75 8.14
CA ASP A 240 2.00 10.07 7.62
C ASP A 240 1.22 10.04 6.30
N VAL A 241 0.60 8.92 5.94
CA VAL A 241 -0.36 8.84 4.84
C VAL A 241 -1.72 9.33 5.36
N GLU A 242 -2.17 10.50 4.91
CA GLU A 242 -3.44 11.08 5.35
C GLU A 242 -4.64 10.54 4.57
N ARG A 243 -4.43 10.16 3.29
CA ARG A 243 -5.52 9.70 2.43
C ARG A 243 -5.00 8.86 1.27
N MET A 244 -5.80 7.93 0.84
CA MET A 244 -5.62 7.14 -0.37
C MET A 244 -6.88 7.26 -1.23
N GLN A 245 -6.72 7.47 -2.56
CA GLN A 245 -7.80 7.46 -3.54
C GLN A 245 -7.42 6.60 -4.73
N ILE A 246 -8.40 5.90 -5.29
CA ILE A 246 -8.15 4.85 -6.28
C ILE A 246 -9.14 4.95 -7.42
N GLU A 247 -8.63 4.90 -8.64
CA GLU A 247 -9.44 4.78 -9.84
C GLU A 247 -9.07 3.51 -10.61
N TYR A 248 -10.05 2.87 -11.19
CA TYR A 248 -9.92 1.60 -11.90
C TYR A 248 -10.02 1.82 -13.40
N GLY A 249 -8.96 1.46 -14.12
CA GLY A 249 -8.89 1.53 -15.57
C GLY A 249 -9.59 0.33 -16.18
N LEU A 250 -10.69 0.58 -16.90
CA LEU A 250 -11.51 -0.45 -17.53
C LEU A 250 -11.12 -0.64 -18.99
N SER A 251 -10.97 -1.91 -19.40
CA SER A 251 -10.86 -2.29 -20.81
C SER A 251 -12.22 -2.20 -21.50
N PRO A 252 -12.28 -1.79 -22.78
CA PRO A 252 -13.51 -1.77 -23.57
C PRO A 252 -14.13 -3.15 -23.80
N GLY A 253 -13.43 -4.23 -23.45
CA GLY A 253 -13.92 -5.62 -23.56
C GLY A 253 -13.73 -6.26 -24.94
N ASN A 254 -13.03 -5.59 -25.85
CA ASN A 254 -12.54 -6.15 -27.10
C ASN A 254 -11.12 -6.72 -26.86
N GLU A 255 -10.45 -7.22 -27.88
CA GLU A 255 -9.07 -7.72 -27.77
C GLU A 255 -8.06 -6.67 -27.27
N ASP A 256 -8.45 -5.40 -27.19
CA ASP A 256 -7.66 -4.30 -26.60
C ASP A 256 -7.75 -4.33 -25.08
N GLN A 257 -6.64 -4.65 -24.44
CA GLN A 257 -6.50 -4.71 -22.99
C GLN A 257 -5.93 -3.40 -22.41
N SER A 258 -5.98 -2.30 -23.13
CA SER A 258 -5.66 -0.97 -22.60
C SER A 258 -6.83 -0.40 -21.83
N ALA A 259 -6.53 0.42 -20.83
CA ALA A 259 -7.56 1.15 -20.09
C ALA A 259 -8.14 2.26 -20.98
N ASP A 260 -9.43 2.21 -21.24
CA ASP A 260 -10.17 3.20 -22.04
C ASP A 260 -10.66 4.36 -21.16
N ARG A 261 -11.06 4.07 -19.95
CA ARG A 261 -11.53 5.04 -18.95
C ARG A 261 -11.12 4.63 -17.54
N TYR A 262 -11.04 5.62 -16.66
CA TYR A 262 -10.82 5.40 -15.23
C TYR A 262 -12.07 5.80 -14.47
N VAL A 263 -12.51 4.95 -13.54
CA VAL A 263 -13.74 5.09 -12.76
C VAL A 263 -13.47 4.77 -11.28
N ALA A 264 -14.33 5.29 -10.38
CA ALA A 264 -14.34 4.92 -8.97
C ALA A 264 -14.90 3.50 -8.77
N ALA A 265 -14.73 2.91 -7.58
CA ALA A 265 -15.16 1.54 -7.31
C ALA A 265 -16.67 1.29 -7.55
N PRO A 266 -17.60 2.19 -7.18
CA PRO A 266 -19.04 2.00 -7.43
C PRO A 266 -19.41 1.90 -8.90
N ASP A 267 -18.61 2.52 -9.77
CA ASP A 267 -18.85 2.56 -11.22
C ASP A 267 -18.21 1.36 -11.97
N VAL A 268 -17.60 0.42 -11.24
CA VAL A 268 -17.04 -0.80 -11.81
C VAL A 268 -18.13 -1.86 -11.89
N ASP A 269 -18.71 -2.03 -13.07
CA ASP A 269 -19.75 -3.01 -13.37
C ASP A 269 -19.23 -4.46 -13.42
N ASP A 270 -17.96 -4.64 -13.81
CA ASP A 270 -17.29 -5.95 -13.87
C ASP A 270 -15.80 -5.82 -13.55
N TRP A 271 -15.41 -6.33 -12.39
CA TRP A 271 -14.02 -6.34 -11.94
C TRP A 271 -13.08 -7.15 -12.85
N ALA A 272 -13.63 -8.06 -13.67
CA ALA A 272 -12.85 -8.78 -14.66
C ALA A 272 -12.30 -7.87 -15.78
N ARG A 273 -12.92 -6.72 -16.00
CA ARG A 273 -12.51 -5.73 -17.00
C ARG A 273 -11.46 -4.74 -16.49
N VAL A 274 -11.14 -4.75 -15.22
CA VAL A 274 -10.09 -3.88 -14.66
C VAL A 274 -8.73 -4.34 -15.13
N VAL A 275 -8.03 -3.50 -15.88
CA VAL A 275 -6.69 -3.77 -16.45
C VAL A 275 -5.61 -2.87 -15.86
N ALA A 276 -5.98 -1.79 -15.20
CA ALA A 276 -5.07 -0.86 -14.55
C ALA A 276 -5.69 -0.28 -13.28
N VAL A 277 -4.83 0.13 -12.35
CA VAL A 277 -5.21 0.87 -11.14
C VAL A 277 -4.43 2.17 -11.13
N ARG A 278 -5.14 3.29 -10.97
CA ARG A 278 -4.54 4.59 -10.71
C ARG A 278 -4.63 4.86 -9.22
N LEU A 279 -3.48 4.97 -8.58
CA LEU A 279 -3.36 5.14 -7.14
C LEU A 279 -2.88 6.54 -6.81
N HIS A 280 -3.55 7.20 -5.88
CA HIS A 280 -3.20 8.49 -5.33
C HIS A 280 -2.96 8.35 -3.83
N LEU A 281 -1.79 8.76 -3.35
CA LEU A 281 -1.46 8.82 -1.93
C LEU A 281 -1.20 10.27 -1.52
N LEU A 282 -1.91 10.75 -0.52
CA LEU A 282 -1.65 12.03 0.12
C LEU A 282 -0.80 11.81 1.37
N ILE A 283 0.40 12.38 1.36
CA ILE A 283 1.35 12.26 2.47
C ILE A 283 1.61 13.63 3.07
N ALA A 284 1.57 13.71 4.38
CA ALA A 284 1.86 14.90 5.14
C ALA A 284 3.24 14.82 5.82
N SER A 285 3.76 15.96 6.28
CA SER A 285 4.91 15.96 7.17
C SER A 285 4.53 15.48 8.57
N GLY A 286 5.38 14.69 9.23
CA GLY A 286 5.15 14.22 10.60
C GLY A 286 5.01 15.38 11.59
N GLU A 287 5.74 16.49 11.37
CA GLU A 287 5.70 17.67 12.24
C GLU A 287 4.73 18.74 11.73
N PRO A 288 3.89 19.32 12.60
CA PRO A 288 3.10 20.52 12.30
C PRO A 288 3.97 21.79 12.35
N GLY A 289 3.41 22.92 11.89
CA GLY A 289 4.06 24.24 12.02
C GLY A 289 5.22 24.47 11.05
N LEU A 290 5.34 23.69 10.00
CA LEU A 290 6.35 23.89 8.95
C LEU A 290 5.92 24.96 7.94
N ARG A 291 4.63 25.30 7.91
CA ARG A 291 4.06 26.35 7.07
C ARG A 291 3.62 27.54 7.92
N SER A 292 4.02 28.71 7.49
CA SER A 292 3.62 29.99 8.10
C SER A 292 2.44 30.68 7.41
N ASP A 293 2.10 30.21 6.19
CA ASP A 293 1.11 30.83 5.30
C ASP A 293 -0.31 30.23 5.41
N GLY A 294 -0.57 29.49 6.49
CA GLY A 294 -1.90 28.93 6.78
C GLY A 294 -2.10 27.53 6.21
N ALA A 295 -3.34 27.06 6.27
CA ALA A 295 -3.71 25.73 5.79
C ALA A 295 -3.54 25.58 4.29
N GLN A 296 -2.93 24.50 3.88
CA GLN A 296 -2.86 24.12 2.48
C GLN A 296 -4.25 23.65 2.02
N SER A 297 -4.88 24.37 1.11
CA SER A 297 -6.01 23.87 0.34
C SER A 297 -5.44 22.98 -0.76
N MET A 298 -5.79 21.71 -0.76
CA MET A 298 -5.45 20.78 -1.84
C MET A 298 -6.73 20.13 -2.31
N THR A 299 -6.94 20.16 -3.60
CA THR A 299 -7.87 19.28 -4.28
C THR A 299 -7.14 17.95 -4.45
N PHE A 300 -7.67 16.88 -3.92
CA PHE A 300 -6.96 15.60 -3.91
C PHE A 300 -7.54 14.73 -4.98
N ASN A 301 -8.35 14.64 -5.63
CA ASN A 301 -8.89 14.02 -6.85
C ASN A 301 -10.12 14.84 -7.32
N ASP A 302 -10.03 15.41 -8.51
CA ASP A 302 -11.12 16.24 -9.06
C ASP A 302 -12.36 15.41 -9.46
N ASN A 303 -12.22 14.09 -9.54
CA ASN A 303 -13.30 13.20 -9.98
C ASN A 303 -14.16 12.69 -8.82
N ASP A 304 -13.66 12.77 -7.60
CA ASP A 304 -14.40 12.36 -6.42
C ASP A 304 -15.06 13.56 -5.73
N LYS A 305 -16.37 13.70 -5.95
CA LYS A 305 -17.18 14.81 -5.42
C LYS A 305 -17.58 14.61 -3.97
N ASP A 306 -17.47 13.39 -3.48
CA ASP A 306 -17.97 12.98 -2.18
C ASP A 306 -16.88 12.90 -1.11
N THR A 307 -15.59 13.01 -1.52
CA THR A 307 -14.47 13.01 -0.58
C THR A 307 -14.55 14.20 0.39
N PRO A 308 -14.58 13.98 1.70
CA PRO A 308 -14.59 15.04 2.70
C PRO A 308 -13.38 15.98 2.52
N PRO A 309 -13.56 17.31 2.71
CA PRO A 309 -12.46 18.25 2.60
C PRO A 309 -11.36 17.92 3.61
N LEU A 310 -10.11 18.06 3.19
CA LEU A 310 -8.97 17.85 4.07
C LEU A 310 -9.00 18.83 5.23
N PRO A 311 -8.77 18.37 6.48
CA PRO A 311 -8.69 19.26 7.62
C PRO A 311 -7.58 20.30 7.40
N SER A 312 -7.81 21.54 7.86
CA SER A 312 -6.82 22.59 7.80
C SER A 312 -5.58 22.18 8.61
N SER A 313 -4.39 22.28 8.04
CA SER A 313 -3.16 21.86 8.70
C SER A 313 -1.98 22.73 8.29
N THR A 314 -1.09 22.98 9.24
CA THR A 314 0.21 23.65 9.01
C THR A 314 1.29 22.64 8.57
N ARG A 315 0.93 21.39 8.33
CA ARG A 315 1.79 20.35 7.76
C ARG A 315 2.03 20.61 6.26
N ILE A 316 3.18 20.19 5.77
CA ILE A 316 3.45 20.15 4.33
C ILE A 316 2.80 18.88 3.79
N ARG A 317 2.02 19.00 2.74
CA ARG A 317 1.32 17.89 2.08
C ARG A 317 1.78 17.73 0.64
N LYS A 318 1.88 16.50 0.17
CA LYS A 318 2.19 16.19 -1.21
C LYS A 318 1.42 14.96 -1.68
N THR A 319 0.83 15.05 -2.87
CA THR A 319 0.19 13.91 -3.54
C THR A 319 1.19 13.17 -4.41
N PHE A 320 1.13 11.86 -4.35
CA PHE A 320 1.87 10.93 -5.20
C PHE A 320 0.88 10.12 -6.02
N THR A 321 1.05 10.11 -7.33
CA THR A 321 0.16 9.39 -8.24
C THR A 321 0.94 8.40 -9.09
N SER A 322 0.39 7.21 -9.26
CA SER A 322 0.93 6.20 -10.16
C SER A 322 -0.18 5.43 -10.85
N VAL A 323 0.03 5.10 -12.12
CA VAL A 323 -0.82 4.18 -12.88
C VAL A 323 -0.07 2.86 -13.01
N ILE A 324 -0.72 1.77 -12.61
CA ILE A 324 -0.12 0.45 -12.51
C ILE A 324 -1.00 -0.54 -13.26
N ASN A 325 -0.44 -1.20 -14.27
CA ASN A 325 -1.16 -2.21 -15.05
C ASN A 325 -1.10 -3.57 -14.35
N LEU A 326 -2.20 -4.32 -14.45
CA LEU A 326 -2.33 -5.70 -14.01
C LEU A 326 -1.69 -6.62 -15.04
N ARG A 327 -0.54 -7.24 -14.72
CA ARG A 327 0.21 -8.07 -15.68
C ARG A 327 -0.58 -9.27 -16.20
N ASN A 328 -1.47 -9.81 -15.40
CA ASN A 328 -2.19 -11.03 -15.71
C ASN A 328 -3.50 -10.76 -16.47
N ARG A 329 -3.74 -9.51 -16.87
CA ARG A 329 -4.90 -9.06 -17.64
C ARG A 329 -4.51 -8.25 -18.87
N VAL A 330 -3.21 -8.03 -19.06
CA VAL A 330 -2.62 -7.38 -20.23
C VAL A 330 -1.74 -8.42 -20.94
N PRO A 331 -1.84 -8.63 -22.28
CA PRO A 331 -1.04 -9.60 -23.01
C PRO A 331 0.46 -9.30 -22.97
#